data_bf1f454a2a55f94481d946e2dcbffe08
#
_entry.id   bf1f454a2a55f94481d946e2dcbffe08
#
_cell.length_a   1.000
_cell.length_b   1.000
_cell.length_c   1.000
_cell.angle_alpha   90.00
_cell.angle_beta   90.00
_cell.angle_gamma   90.00
#
_symmetry.space_group_name_H-M   'P 1'
#
loop_
_entity.id
_entity.type
_entity.pdbx_description
1 polymer ?
#
loop_
_entity_poly.entity_id
_entity_poly.type
_entity_poly.pdbx_seq_one_letter_code
_entity_poly.pdbx_strand_id
1 'polypeptide(L)'
;GSMPWWLYSTDYAWTQAPFMITDRETYMNVYDSDVIRQVRQSWADEYHVKDLCGGFYRGMRKVVATKKLESVEDLSGLKLRMNSSALWNSAWQALGAVTVPLSLNELYTSIQTGVVEGCENPLSESGYLNVPEVVDYVINTDHVVEVAIICMNNDLFESLPAPYQEALLKAGQEAIAWGEEQGEAEEEQWLKAY
;
A
#
# COMPACT_ATOMS: atom_id res chain seq x y z
N GLY A 1 7.45 -5.77 -2.08
CA GLY A 1 6.54 -4.66 -2.31
C GLY A 1 5.10 -5.10 -2.15
N SER A 2 4.20 -4.18 -1.82
CA SER A 2 2.78 -4.47 -1.84
C SER A 2 2.38 -4.91 -3.24
N MET A 3 1.76 -6.09 -3.35
CA MET A 3 1.20 -6.52 -4.63
C MET A 3 -0.01 -5.66 -4.93
N PRO A 4 -0.08 -5.06 -6.10
CA PRO A 4 -1.25 -4.28 -6.51
C PRO A 4 -2.40 -5.24 -6.89
N TRP A 5 -3.11 -5.73 -5.90
CA TRP A 5 -4.20 -6.70 -6.08
C TRP A 5 -5.31 -6.21 -7.01
N TRP A 6 -5.49 -4.89 -7.10
CA TRP A 6 -6.41 -4.27 -8.08
C TRP A 6 -6.03 -4.55 -9.54
N LEU A 7 -4.79 -4.98 -9.81
CA LEU A 7 -4.37 -5.40 -11.14
C LEU A 7 -4.85 -6.81 -11.49
N TYR A 8 -5.12 -7.61 -10.46
CA TYR A 8 -5.51 -9.02 -10.61
C TYR A 8 -6.99 -9.24 -10.33
N SER A 9 -7.58 -8.53 -9.37
CA SER A 9 -8.97 -8.76 -8.97
C SER A 9 -9.69 -7.45 -8.66
N THR A 10 -10.71 -7.13 -9.48
CA THR A 10 -11.63 -6.01 -9.22
C THR A 10 -12.48 -6.27 -7.98
N ASP A 11 -12.77 -7.55 -7.69
CA ASP A 11 -13.57 -7.97 -6.54
C ASP A 11 -12.84 -7.73 -5.20
N TYR A 12 -11.53 -7.56 -5.24
CA TYR A 12 -10.72 -7.20 -4.09
C TYR A 12 -10.40 -5.71 -4.01
N ALA A 13 -10.44 -4.99 -5.13
CA ALA A 13 -9.95 -3.60 -5.23
C ALA A 13 -10.65 -2.64 -4.25
N TRP A 14 -11.91 -2.89 -3.90
CA TRP A 14 -12.66 -2.05 -2.95
C TRP A 14 -12.05 -2.03 -1.54
N THR A 15 -11.36 -3.10 -1.11
CA THR A 15 -10.72 -3.15 0.20
C THR A 15 -9.58 -2.13 0.35
N GLN A 16 -9.08 -1.64 -0.78
CA GLN A 16 -8.02 -0.64 -0.86
C GLN A 16 -8.51 0.70 -1.43
N ALA A 17 -9.84 0.88 -1.51
CA ALA A 17 -10.39 2.18 -1.90
C ALA A 17 -10.08 3.22 -0.83
N PRO A 18 -9.54 4.40 -1.20
CA PRO A 18 -9.26 5.46 -0.24
C PRO A 18 -10.49 5.80 0.60
N PHE A 19 -10.29 5.92 1.91
CA PHE A 19 -11.32 6.23 2.92
C PHE A 19 -12.42 5.17 3.10
N MET A 20 -12.31 3.99 2.50
CA MET A 20 -13.28 2.90 2.69
C MET A 20 -13.06 2.20 4.03
N ILE A 21 -11.81 1.86 4.34
CA ILE A 21 -11.41 1.24 5.61
C ILE A 21 -10.21 2.04 6.12
N THR A 22 -10.39 2.71 7.25
CA THR A 22 -9.42 3.69 7.77
C THR A 22 -8.82 3.28 9.13
N ASP A 23 -9.07 2.05 9.56
CA ASP A 23 -8.44 1.49 10.75
C ASP A 23 -7.96 0.05 10.50
N ARG A 24 -6.87 -0.28 11.16
CA ARG A 24 -6.19 -1.57 11.02
C ARG A 24 -7.07 -2.75 11.44
N GLU A 25 -7.78 -2.64 12.56
CA GLU A 25 -8.57 -3.75 13.12
C GLU A 25 -9.67 -4.15 12.14
N THR A 26 -10.43 -3.18 11.64
CA THR A 26 -11.47 -3.41 10.62
C THR A 26 -10.86 -4.00 9.35
N TYR A 27 -9.72 -3.47 8.88
CA TYR A 27 -9.06 -4.00 7.69
C TYR A 27 -8.65 -5.46 7.86
N MET A 28 -8.01 -5.81 8.96
CA MET A 28 -7.56 -7.18 9.20
C MET A 28 -8.74 -8.14 9.36
N ASN A 29 -9.83 -7.71 10.03
CA ASN A 29 -11.06 -8.50 10.11
C ASN A 29 -11.69 -8.75 8.73
N VAL A 30 -11.70 -7.77 7.85
CA VAL A 30 -12.15 -7.92 6.45
C VAL A 30 -11.20 -8.84 5.69
N TYR A 31 -9.90 -8.64 5.81
CA TYR A 31 -8.87 -9.41 5.13
C TYR A 31 -8.93 -10.91 5.50
N ASP A 32 -9.20 -11.22 6.77
CA ASP A 32 -9.31 -12.58 7.27
C ASP A 32 -10.72 -13.18 7.15
N SER A 33 -11.67 -12.43 6.60
CA SER A 33 -13.02 -12.92 6.36
C SER A 33 -13.04 -14.06 5.34
N ASP A 34 -14.07 -14.92 5.42
CA ASP A 34 -14.26 -16.02 4.49
C ASP A 34 -14.41 -15.52 3.04
N VAL A 35 -15.03 -14.35 2.85
CA VAL A 35 -15.19 -13.72 1.52
C VAL A 35 -13.84 -13.42 0.90
N ILE A 36 -12.96 -12.72 1.63
CA ILE A 36 -11.63 -12.35 1.11
C ILE A 36 -10.72 -13.56 1.01
N ARG A 37 -10.84 -14.55 1.90
CA ARG A 37 -10.12 -15.82 1.74
C ARG A 37 -10.50 -16.55 0.46
N GLN A 38 -11.78 -16.62 0.10
CA GLN A 38 -12.24 -17.21 -1.15
C GLN A 38 -11.69 -16.46 -2.37
N VAL A 39 -11.71 -15.12 -2.35
CA VAL A 39 -11.11 -14.30 -3.42
C VAL A 39 -9.62 -14.60 -3.55
N ARG A 40 -8.87 -14.68 -2.44
CA ARG A 40 -7.44 -15.00 -2.48
C ARG A 40 -7.16 -16.44 -2.97
N GLN A 41 -8.03 -17.38 -2.67
CA GLN A 41 -7.92 -18.74 -3.19
C GLN A 41 -8.14 -18.79 -4.69
N SER A 42 -9.06 -18.01 -5.25
CA SER A 42 -9.28 -17.94 -6.69
C SER A 42 -8.05 -17.41 -7.47
N TRP A 43 -7.17 -16.64 -6.82
CA TRP A 43 -5.97 -16.16 -7.49
C TRP A 43 -5.00 -17.25 -7.92
N ALA A 44 -4.97 -18.39 -7.22
CA ALA A 44 -4.16 -19.54 -7.62
C ALA A 44 -4.62 -20.09 -8.98
N ASP A 45 -5.93 -20.20 -9.17
CA ASP A 45 -6.52 -20.76 -10.37
C ASP A 45 -6.58 -19.75 -11.53
N GLU A 46 -6.93 -18.50 -11.24
CA GLU A 46 -7.19 -17.48 -12.27
C GLU A 46 -5.92 -16.75 -12.71
N TYR A 47 -4.97 -16.52 -11.78
CA TYR A 47 -3.78 -15.69 -12.03
C TYR A 47 -2.46 -16.39 -11.75
N HIS A 48 -2.49 -17.69 -11.44
CA HIS A 48 -1.30 -18.47 -11.06
C HIS A 48 -0.53 -17.87 -9.88
N VAL A 49 -1.21 -17.22 -8.94
CA VAL A 49 -0.60 -16.58 -7.77
C VAL A 49 -0.99 -17.32 -6.50
N LYS A 50 -0.01 -17.92 -5.85
CA LYS A 50 -0.14 -18.50 -4.50
C LYS A 50 0.13 -17.45 -3.45
N ASP A 51 -0.87 -17.16 -2.61
CA ASP A 51 -0.68 -16.44 -1.36
C ASP A 51 -0.07 -17.41 -0.32
N LEU A 52 1.13 -17.08 0.20
CA LEU A 52 1.84 -17.95 1.12
C LEU A 52 1.42 -17.73 2.58
N CYS A 53 0.94 -16.54 2.92
CA CYS A 53 0.82 -16.21 4.33
C CYS A 53 -0.28 -15.21 4.68
N GLY A 54 -0.95 -14.62 3.73
CA GLY A 54 -1.76 -13.44 3.99
C GLY A 54 -0.94 -12.15 4.01
N GLY A 55 -1.43 -11.13 4.67
CA GLY A 55 -0.80 -9.83 4.70
C GLY A 55 -0.37 -9.37 6.09
N PHE A 56 0.66 -8.54 6.15
CA PHE A 56 1.09 -7.86 7.36
C PHE A 56 1.02 -6.34 7.18
N TYR A 57 0.74 -5.67 8.29
CA TYR A 57 0.62 -4.22 8.35
C TYR A 57 1.94 -3.51 8.02
N ARG A 58 1.87 -2.46 7.19
CA ARG A 58 3.00 -1.62 6.80
C ARG A 58 2.82 -0.14 7.11
N GLY A 59 1.83 0.20 7.89
CA GLY A 59 1.47 1.57 8.23
C GLY A 59 0.25 2.09 7.48
N MET A 60 -0.24 3.22 7.92
CA MET A 60 -1.30 3.97 7.24
C MET A 60 -0.70 4.81 6.12
N ARG A 61 -1.41 4.88 4.99
CA ARG A 61 -1.00 5.79 3.91
C ARG A 61 -1.37 7.22 4.26
N LYS A 62 -0.40 8.10 4.10
CA LYS A 62 -0.51 9.53 4.41
C LYS A 62 -0.12 10.34 3.19
N VAL A 63 -0.57 11.59 3.13
CA VAL A 63 -0.05 12.55 2.15
C VAL A 63 1.19 13.23 2.73
N VAL A 64 2.23 13.33 1.93
CA VAL A 64 3.38 14.20 2.20
C VAL A 64 3.49 15.24 1.10
N ALA A 65 3.77 16.50 1.44
CA ALA A 65 3.71 17.61 0.50
C ALA A 65 4.71 18.72 0.81
N THR A 66 5.05 19.52 -0.21
CA THR A 66 5.88 20.72 -0.09
C THR A 66 5.13 21.92 0.47
N LYS A 67 3.81 21.82 0.59
CA LYS A 67 2.95 22.87 1.15
C LYS A 67 2.01 22.32 2.22
N LYS A 68 1.63 23.19 3.15
CA LYS A 68 0.68 22.85 4.21
C LYS A 68 -0.71 22.64 3.64
N LEU A 69 -1.38 21.58 4.11
CA LEU A 69 -2.78 21.30 3.82
C LEU A 69 -3.52 21.22 5.16
N GLU A 70 -4.49 22.11 5.39
CA GLU A 70 -5.25 22.19 6.65
C GLU A 70 -6.72 21.77 6.45
N SER A 71 -7.17 21.71 5.19
CA SER A 71 -8.53 21.34 4.83
C SER A 71 -8.57 20.57 3.51
N VAL A 72 -9.73 20.02 3.18
CA VAL A 72 -9.95 19.32 1.89
C VAL A 72 -9.84 20.29 0.71
N GLU A 73 -10.23 21.55 0.91
CA GLU A 73 -10.16 22.59 -0.11
C GLU A 73 -8.73 22.88 -0.57
N ASP A 74 -7.73 22.67 0.30
CA ASP A 74 -6.31 22.86 0.00
C ASP A 74 -5.76 21.79 -0.98
N LEU A 75 -6.49 20.71 -1.17
CA LEU A 75 -6.19 19.72 -2.21
C LEU A 75 -6.48 20.23 -3.62
N SER A 76 -7.28 21.29 -3.74
CA SER A 76 -7.64 21.85 -5.04
C SER A 76 -6.42 22.30 -5.83
N GLY A 77 -6.19 21.65 -6.97
CA GLY A 77 -5.06 21.91 -7.85
C GLY A 77 -3.71 21.37 -7.36
N LEU A 78 -3.63 20.72 -6.20
CA LEU A 78 -2.41 20.07 -5.72
C LEU A 78 -1.96 19.00 -6.72
N LYS A 79 -0.76 19.12 -7.24
CA LYS A 79 -0.15 18.10 -8.10
C LYS A 79 0.37 16.95 -7.24
N LEU A 80 -0.40 15.89 -7.16
CA LEU A 80 -0.11 14.73 -6.34
C LEU A 80 0.40 13.57 -7.21
N ARG A 81 1.61 13.09 -6.92
CA ARG A 81 2.09 11.86 -7.55
C ARG A 81 1.19 10.70 -7.13
N MET A 82 0.76 9.94 -8.12
CA MET A 82 -0.05 8.74 -7.92
C MET A 82 0.56 7.52 -8.61
N ASN A 83 0.11 6.34 -8.20
CA ASN A 83 0.32 5.12 -8.95
C ASN A 83 -0.67 5.04 -10.14
N SER A 84 -0.63 3.94 -10.90
CA SER A 84 -1.50 3.74 -12.07
C SER A 84 -2.94 3.27 -11.75
N SER A 85 -3.33 3.17 -10.48
CA SER A 85 -4.68 2.74 -10.11
C SER A 85 -5.73 3.79 -10.50
N ALA A 86 -6.65 3.42 -11.38
CA ALA A 86 -7.75 4.28 -11.78
C ALA A 86 -8.66 4.65 -10.58
N LEU A 87 -8.90 3.68 -9.67
CA LEU A 87 -9.69 3.89 -8.46
C LEU A 87 -9.10 5.00 -7.58
N TRP A 88 -7.78 4.92 -7.30
CA TRP A 88 -7.11 5.90 -6.47
C TRP A 88 -7.01 7.27 -7.15
N ASN A 89 -6.65 7.30 -8.43
CA ASN A 89 -6.62 8.54 -9.18
C ASN A 89 -7.98 9.24 -9.16
N SER A 90 -9.07 8.50 -9.39
CA SER A 90 -10.43 9.06 -9.37
C SER A 90 -10.81 9.61 -7.98
N ALA A 91 -10.42 8.92 -6.90
CA ALA A 91 -10.71 9.38 -5.54
C ALA A 91 -10.03 10.73 -5.25
N TRP A 92 -8.72 10.86 -5.53
CA TRP A 92 -7.99 12.10 -5.30
C TRP A 92 -8.43 13.24 -6.23
N GLN A 93 -8.78 12.93 -7.48
CA GLN A 93 -9.37 13.92 -8.41
C GLN A 93 -10.73 14.41 -7.92
N ALA A 94 -11.56 13.55 -7.34
CA ALA A 94 -12.85 13.95 -6.74
C ALA A 94 -12.67 14.91 -5.56
N LEU A 95 -11.52 14.85 -4.86
CA LEU A 95 -11.13 15.79 -3.81
C LEU A 95 -10.46 17.07 -4.35
N GLY A 96 -10.32 17.19 -5.67
CA GLY A 96 -9.78 18.38 -6.33
C GLY A 96 -8.29 18.31 -6.67
N ALA A 97 -7.58 17.25 -6.34
CA ALA A 97 -6.17 17.10 -6.67
C ALA A 97 -5.94 16.86 -8.17
N VAL A 98 -4.78 17.28 -8.66
CA VAL A 98 -4.28 16.96 -10.00
C VAL A 98 -3.35 15.75 -9.88
N THR A 99 -3.83 14.58 -10.22
CA THR A 99 -3.04 13.35 -10.13
C THR A 99 -2.06 13.21 -11.28
N VAL A 100 -0.81 12.88 -10.96
CA VAL A 100 0.27 12.68 -11.93
C VAL A 100 0.81 11.26 -11.77
N PRO A 101 0.46 10.31 -12.67
CA PRO A 101 0.98 8.96 -12.62
C PRO A 101 2.49 8.93 -12.92
N LEU A 102 3.30 8.55 -11.94
CA LEU A 102 4.76 8.43 -12.04
C LEU A 102 5.24 7.19 -11.29
N SER A 103 6.35 6.61 -11.75
CA SER A 103 7.01 5.54 -11.01
C SER A 103 7.55 6.03 -9.66
N LEU A 104 7.71 5.12 -8.70
CA LEU A 104 8.32 5.45 -7.40
C LEU A 104 9.77 5.93 -7.55
N ASN A 105 10.51 5.41 -8.53
CA ASN A 105 11.91 5.79 -8.76
C ASN A 105 12.06 7.25 -9.22
N GLU A 106 11.02 7.85 -9.77
CA GLU A 106 11.00 9.24 -10.22
C GLU A 106 10.52 10.21 -9.14
N LEU A 107 10.03 9.70 -8.01
CA LEU A 107 9.32 10.49 -7.00
C LEU A 107 10.17 11.62 -6.42
N TYR A 108 11.35 11.30 -5.90
CA TYR A 108 12.27 12.30 -5.31
C TYR A 108 12.55 13.47 -6.28
N THR A 109 13.01 13.13 -7.48
CA THR A 109 13.35 14.15 -8.48
C THR A 109 12.14 14.94 -8.94
N SER A 110 10.97 14.30 -9.05
CA SER A 110 9.74 14.97 -9.48
C SER A 110 9.22 15.97 -8.45
N ILE A 111 9.38 15.68 -7.15
CA ILE A 111 9.07 16.65 -6.09
C ILE A 111 10.14 17.77 -6.09
N GLN A 112 11.42 17.41 -6.11
CA GLN A 112 12.52 18.37 -6.08
C GLN A 112 12.44 19.39 -7.22
N THR A 113 12.00 18.98 -8.40
CA THR A 113 11.87 19.85 -9.59
C THR A 113 10.51 20.52 -9.74
N GLY A 114 9.56 20.24 -8.83
CA GLY A 114 8.22 20.83 -8.85
C GLY A 114 7.27 20.26 -9.91
N VAL A 115 7.59 19.11 -10.50
CA VAL A 115 6.68 18.38 -11.40
C VAL A 115 5.45 17.94 -10.62
N VAL A 116 5.64 17.48 -9.39
CA VAL A 116 4.60 17.24 -8.40
C VAL A 116 4.93 17.97 -7.11
N GLU A 117 3.91 18.23 -6.27
CA GLU A 117 4.04 18.93 -5.00
C GLU A 117 3.98 17.99 -3.79
N GLY A 118 3.74 16.68 -4.04
CA GLY A 118 3.68 15.67 -2.99
C GLY A 118 3.31 14.30 -3.53
N CYS A 119 3.16 13.37 -2.61
CA CYS A 119 2.70 12.00 -2.88
C CYS A 119 1.89 11.46 -1.70
N GLU A 120 1.26 10.32 -1.91
CA GLU A 120 0.59 9.54 -0.88
C GLU A 120 1.23 8.14 -0.81
N ASN A 121 1.71 7.76 0.36
CA ASN A 121 2.35 6.46 0.62
C ASN A 121 2.38 6.20 2.13
N PRO A 122 2.70 4.97 2.58
CA PRO A 122 3.21 4.78 3.93
C PRO A 122 4.48 5.61 4.13
N LEU A 123 4.68 6.17 5.32
CA LEU A 123 5.84 7.02 5.60
C LEU A 123 7.16 6.27 5.43
N SER A 124 7.21 4.98 5.77
CA SER A 124 8.37 4.12 5.58
C SER A 124 8.79 4.05 4.10
N GLU A 125 7.83 3.85 3.19
CA GLU A 125 8.13 3.78 1.75
C GLU A 125 8.66 5.12 1.21
N SER A 126 8.02 6.23 1.60
CA SER A 126 8.48 7.57 1.26
C SER A 126 9.85 7.87 1.87
N GLY A 127 10.09 7.43 3.10
CA GLY A 127 11.36 7.58 3.80
C GLY A 127 12.53 6.88 3.11
N TYR A 128 12.35 5.63 2.71
CA TYR A 128 13.36 4.88 1.94
C TYR A 128 13.67 5.47 0.57
N LEU A 129 12.80 6.32 0.05
CA LEU A 129 13.00 7.07 -1.20
C LEU A 129 13.57 8.49 -0.98
N ASN A 130 14.01 8.80 0.23
CA ASN A 130 14.53 10.10 0.67
C ASN A 130 13.54 11.27 0.48
N VAL A 131 12.23 10.99 0.40
CA VAL A 131 11.20 12.03 0.23
C VAL A 131 11.21 13.06 1.37
N PRO A 132 11.55 12.73 2.65
CA PRO A 132 11.68 13.74 3.71
C PRO A 132 12.64 14.91 3.40
N GLU A 133 13.59 14.72 2.49
CA GLU A 133 14.52 15.79 2.09
C GLU A 133 13.88 16.84 1.17
N VAL A 134 12.74 16.55 0.56
CA VAL A 134 12.11 17.37 -0.49
C VAL A 134 10.65 17.73 -0.21
N VAL A 135 10.14 17.42 0.97
CA VAL A 135 8.81 17.82 1.46
C VAL A 135 8.92 18.47 2.84
N ASP A 136 7.93 19.29 3.20
CA ASP A 136 7.94 20.03 4.46
C ASP A 136 6.80 19.59 5.41
N TYR A 137 5.82 18.82 4.92
CA TYR A 137 4.60 18.51 5.66
C TYR A 137 4.19 17.07 5.51
N VAL A 138 3.77 16.47 6.62
CA VAL A 138 3.02 15.21 6.68
C VAL A 138 1.58 15.54 7.04
N ILE A 139 0.65 15.05 6.24
CA ILE A 139 -0.78 15.21 6.46
C ILE A 139 -1.35 13.82 6.80
N ASN A 140 -1.85 13.67 8.03
CA ASN A 140 -2.41 12.42 8.54
C ASN A 140 -3.80 12.17 7.92
N THR A 141 -3.82 11.81 6.66
CA THR A 141 -5.05 11.46 5.96
C THR A 141 -5.54 10.06 6.30
N ASP A 142 -4.64 9.16 6.66
CA ASP A 142 -4.90 7.76 7.06
C ASP A 142 -5.95 7.07 6.16
N HIS A 143 -5.81 7.32 4.87
CA HIS A 143 -6.85 7.04 3.87
C HIS A 143 -6.87 5.59 3.37
N VAL A 144 -5.81 4.81 3.60
CA VAL A 144 -5.71 3.39 3.28
C VAL A 144 -4.80 2.69 4.29
N VAL A 145 -5.22 1.53 4.76
CA VAL A 145 -4.38 0.60 5.51
C VAL A 145 -3.47 -0.14 4.52
N GLU A 146 -2.16 0.11 4.60
CA GLU A 146 -1.22 -0.59 3.72
C GLU A 146 -0.86 -1.96 4.30
N VAL A 147 -1.01 -2.98 3.47
CA VAL A 147 -0.69 -4.37 3.80
C VAL A 147 0.22 -4.95 2.72
N ALA A 148 1.32 -5.55 3.13
CA ALA A 148 2.18 -6.32 2.23
C ALA A 148 1.82 -7.80 2.29
N ILE A 149 1.88 -8.45 1.14
CA ILE A 149 1.57 -9.87 0.97
C ILE A 149 2.78 -10.57 0.36
N ILE A 150 3.09 -11.76 0.83
CA ILE A 150 4.13 -12.60 0.26
C ILE A 150 3.46 -13.65 -0.62
N CYS A 151 3.81 -13.63 -1.89
CA CYS A 151 3.26 -14.57 -2.85
C CYS A 151 4.33 -15.15 -3.78
N MET A 152 3.99 -16.23 -4.45
CA MET A 152 4.82 -16.85 -5.47
C MET A 152 3.95 -17.39 -6.61
N ASN A 153 4.60 -17.85 -7.70
CA ASN A 153 3.90 -18.54 -8.77
C ASN A 153 3.29 -19.85 -8.25
N ASN A 154 1.99 -20.07 -8.51
CA ASN A 154 1.26 -21.23 -7.99
C ASN A 154 1.75 -22.55 -8.61
N ASP A 155 2.02 -22.56 -9.92
CA ASP A 155 2.47 -23.79 -10.58
C ASP A 155 3.83 -24.26 -10.05
N LEU A 156 4.70 -23.28 -9.74
CA LEU A 156 5.98 -23.56 -9.07
C LEU A 156 5.74 -24.10 -7.66
N PHE A 157 4.85 -23.49 -6.87
CA PHE A 157 4.52 -23.96 -5.53
C PHE A 157 4.00 -25.40 -5.54
N GLU A 158 3.04 -25.70 -6.43
CA GLU A 158 2.46 -27.05 -6.57
C GLU A 158 3.47 -28.09 -7.08
N SER A 159 4.50 -27.68 -7.82
CA SER A 159 5.56 -28.56 -8.28
C SER A 159 6.55 -28.98 -7.19
N LEU A 160 6.55 -28.28 -6.05
CA LEU A 160 7.45 -28.58 -4.94
C LEU A 160 6.99 -29.81 -4.15
N PRO A 161 7.91 -30.63 -3.63
CA PRO A 161 7.58 -31.68 -2.67
C PRO A 161 6.87 -31.09 -1.42
N ALA A 162 5.90 -31.82 -0.86
CA ALA A 162 5.09 -31.37 0.26
C ALA A 162 5.88 -30.77 1.45
N PRO A 163 7.04 -31.29 1.87
CA PRO A 163 7.82 -30.69 2.96
C PRO A 163 8.31 -29.26 2.64
N TYR A 164 8.57 -28.94 1.36
CA TYR A 164 8.96 -27.59 0.96
C TYR A 164 7.77 -26.65 0.91
N GLN A 165 6.60 -27.11 0.45
CA GLN A 165 5.37 -26.34 0.52
C GLN A 165 5.03 -25.97 1.97
N GLU A 166 5.08 -26.95 2.89
CA GLU A 166 4.86 -26.72 4.32
C GLU A 166 5.87 -25.72 4.91
N ALA A 167 7.15 -25.84 4.56
CA ALA A 167 8.19 -24.92 5.00
C ALA A 167 7.96 -23.48 4.53
N LEU A 168 7.54 -23.30 3.28
CA LEU A 168 7.21 -21.98 2.73
C LEU A 168 6.01 -21.34 3.42
N LEU A 169 4.95 -22.10 3.65
CA LEU A 169 3.77 -21.60 4.36
C LEU A 169 4.09 -21.23 5.80
N LYS A 170 4.88 -22.06 6.50
CA LYS A 170 5.34 -21.77 7.85
C LYS A 170 6.23 -20.53 7.90
N ALA A 171 7.21 -20.42 7.02
CA ALA A 171 8.07 -19.24 6.93
C ALA A 171 7.27 -17.96 6.63
N GLY A 172 6.24 -18.08 5.80
CA GLY A 172 5.32 -16.99 5.53
C GLY A 172 4.60 -16.51 6.80
N GLN A 173 4.07 -17.44 7.60
CA GLN A 173 3.40 -17.10 8.87
C GLN A 173 4.35 -16.44 9.88
N GLU A 174 5.59 -16.94 9.97
CA GLU A 174 6.62 -16.31 10.81
C GLU A 174 6.99 -14.90 10.34
N ALA A 175 7.05 -14.70 9.02
CA ALA A 175 7.32 -13.41 8.41
C ALA A 175 6.19 -12.39 8.65
N ILE A 176 4.92 -12.82 8.69
CA ILE A 176 3.80 -11.95 9.06
C ILE A 176 3.98 -11.44 10.49
N ALA A 177 4.17 -12.34 11.46
CA ALA A 177 4.29 -11.97 12.86
C ALA A 177 5.43 -10.96 13.08
N TRP A 178 6.56 -11.17 12.42
CA TRP A 178 7.67 -10.22 12.45
C TRP A 178 7.32 -8.89 11.76
N GLY A 179 6.69 -8.95 10.58
CA GLY A 179 6.30 -7.76 9.80
C GLY A 179 5.27 -6.88 10.51
N GLU A 180 4.34 -7.48 11.25
CA GLU A 180 3.37 -6.77 12.09
C GLU A 180 4.06 -5.92 13.17
N GLU A 181 5.05 -6.51 13.86
CA GLU A 181 5.84 -5.81 14.88
C GLU A 181 6.67 -4.68 14.28
N GLN A 182 7.31 -4.94 13.12
CA GLN A 182 8.15 -3.94 12.47
C GLN A 182 7.34 -2.80 11.86
N GLY A 183 6.17 -3.08 11.27
CA GLY A 183 5.34 -2.08 10.61
C GLY A 183 4.89 -0.94 11.54
N GLU A 184 4.53 -1.27 12.78
CA GLU A 184 4.20 -0.26 13.79
C GLU A 184 5.42 0.57 14.21
N ALA A 185 6.54 -0.10 14.47
CA ALA A 185 7.77 0.56 14.89
C ALA A 185 8.32 1.50 13.79
N GLU A 186 8.24 1.09 12.53
CA GLU A 186 8.66 1.90 11.39
C GLU A 186 7.78 3.15 11.21
N GLU A 187 6.47 3.02 11.33
CA GLU A 187 5.56 4.17 11.20
C GLU A 187 5.88 5.24 12.25
N GLU A 188 6.08 4.84 13.51
CA GLU A 188 6.47 5.76 14.59
C GLU A 188 7.85 6.38 14.35
N GLN A 189 8.82 5.60 13.87
CA GLN A 189 10.16 6.09 13.57
C GLN A 189 10.13 7.16 12.47
N TRP A 190 9.41 6.90 11.38
CA TRP A 190 9.35 7.81 10.25
C TRP A 190 8.54 9.07 10.55
N LEU A 191 7.50 9.00 11.39
CA LEU A 191 6.80 10.20 11.88
C LEU A 191 7.73 11.16 12.63
N LYS A 192 8.80 10.67 13.24
CA LYS A 192 9.80 11.50 13.92
C LYS A 192 10.88 12.03 12.96
N ALA A 193 11.02 11.43 11.79
CA ALA A 193 12.04 11.80 10.81
C ALA A 193 11.56 12.88 9.83
N TYR A 194 10.24 13.04 9.66
CA TYR A 194 9.60 14.13 8.93
C TYR A 194 9.44 15.38 9.81
#